data_d681da8adf0874b54a67627584d70d20
#
_entry.id   d681da8adf0874b54a67627584d70d20
#
_cell.length_a   1.000
_cell.length_b   1.000
_cell.length_c   1.000
_cell.angle_alpha   90.00
_cell.angle_beta   90.00
_cell.angle_gamma   90.00
#
_symmetry.space_group_name_H-M   'P 1'
#
loop_
_entity.id
_entity.type
_entity.pdbx_description
1 polymer ?
#
loop_
_entity_poly.entity_id
_entity_poly.type
_entity_poly.pdbx_seq_one_letter_code
_entity_poly.pdbx_strand_id
1 'polypeptide(L)'
;MRVLEKISEFVGKWMAVVVLVIAALSLFVPKSTLWIELSWVNYLLMVVMFGMGLTLKLSDFALVFTRPKEITIGCASQFIVMPALAFLLSKIFGLDAALMAGVVLVGTCPGGTSSNVITYLSKGDVALSVGMTSVNTLLAPVLTPAITYLLLRTTVNVDVMAMFLSIVKVVIVPIALGFVINKFFGKFTARAVKVLPLVSVIAITRIVAAVVSHNAAKILSTGAVVFAVVILHNLLGYGCGFGLGKLLHFSTPKTKALSIEIGMQNSGLATSLAATAFSGLAMATVPGAIFSVWHNISGAILANVYLRKE
;
A
#
# COMPACT_ATOMS: atom_id res chain seq x y z
N MET A 1 20.65 17.05 -12.88
CA MET A 1 20.42 15.60 -12.68
C MET A 1 21.10 15.11 -11.40
N ARG A 2 22.43 15.15 -11.22
CA ARG A 2 23.12 14.65 -10.00
C ARG A 2 22.61 15.22 -8.67
N VAL A 3 22.22 16.49 -8.63
CA VAL A 3 21.66 17.13 -7.42
C VAL A 3 20.26 16.56 -7.11
N LEU A 4 19.38 16.43 -8.12
CA LEU A 4 18.05 15.85 -7.97
C LEU A 4 18.12 14.37 -7.55
N GLU A 5 19.07 13.60 -8.08
CA GLU A 5 19.30 12.22 -7.67
C GLU A 5 19.67 12.12 -6.19
N LYS A 6 20.62 12.95 -5.71
CA LYS A 6 20.99 13.00 -4.29
C LYS A 6 19.84 13.41 -3.37
N ILE A 7 19.05 14.40 -3.80
CA ILE A 7 17.85 14.81 -3.06
C ILE A 7 16.84 13.66 -3.03
N SER A 8 16.62 12.99 -4.16
CA SER A 8 15.71 11.84 -4.27
C SER A 8 16.11 10.69 -3.36
N GLU A 9 17.39 10.33 -3.33
CA GLU A 9 17.94 9.32 -2.44
C GLU A 9 17.78 9.71 -0.96
N PHE A 10 18.11 10.95 -0.62
CA PHE A 10 17.96 11.47 0.74
C PHE A 10 16.50 11.44 1.20
N VAL A 11 15.59 12.00 0.39
CA VAL A 11 14.16 12.07 0.69
C VAL A 11 13.56 10.67 0.76
N GLY A 12 13.95 9.76 -0.16
CA GLY A 12 13.53 8.36 -0.13
C GLY A 12 13.97 7.64 1.15
N LYS A 13 15.21 7.87 1.62
CA LYS A 13 15.72 7.32 2.87
C LYS A 13 14.94 7.81 4.10
N TRP A 14 14.51 9.06 4.09
CA TRP A 14 13.78 9.70 5.19
C TRP A 14 12.28 9.74 4.99
N MET A 15 11.74 8.99 4.02
CA MET A 15 10.32 9.00 3.65
C MET A 15 9.39 8.82 4.85
N ALA A 16 9.66 7.84 5.72
CA ALA A 16 8.84 7.58 6.88
C ALA A 16 8.77 8.79 7.82
N VAL A 17 9.90 9.46 8.04
CA VAL A 17 9.98 10.66 8.90
C VAL A 17 9.24 11.83 8.25
N VAL A 18 9.44 12.07 6.96
CA VAL A 18 8.75 13.15 6.22
C VAL A 18 7.24 12.97 6.28
N VAL A 19 6.76 11.75 5.98
CA VAL A 19 5.32 11.44 6.02
C VAL A 19 4.76 11.60 7.43
N LEU A 20 5.49 11.13 8.46
CA LEU A 20 5.07 11.26 9.86
C LEU A 20 4.98 12.73 10.29
N VAL A 21 5.98 13.56 9.98
CA VAL A 21 6.00 14.98 10.34
C VAL A 21 4.84 15.73 9.68
N ILE A 22 4.60 15.48 8.40
CA ILE A 22 3.48 16.11 7.69
C ILE A 22 2.12 15.59 8.20
N ALA A 23 1.99 14.30 8.52
CA ALA A 23 0.79 13.76 9.13
C ALA A 23 0.50 14.43 10.48
N ALA A 24 1.52 14.59 11.34
CA ALA A 24 1.39 15.30 12.61
C ALA A 24 1.02 16.78 12.41
N LEU A 25 1.69 17.47 11.49
CA LEU A 25 1.35 18.86 11.15
C LEU A 25 -0.10 18.99 10.67
N SER A 26 -0.54 18.09 9.78
CA SER A 26 -1.91 18.07 9.25
C SER A 26 -2.95 17.74 10.32
N LEU A 27 -2.58 16.96 11.34
CA LEU A 27 -3.45 16.59 12.44
C LEU A 27 -3.63 17.74 13.46
N PHE A 28 -2.51 18.36 13.89
CA PHE A 28 -2.52 19.36 14.95
C PHE A 28 -2.73 20.79 14.42
N VAL A 29 -2.35 21.06 13.17
CA VAL A 29 -2.52 22.35 12.49
C VAL A 29 -3.19 22.14 11.12
N PRO A 30 -4.46 21.66 11.07
CA PRO A 30 -5.11 21.28 9.80
C PRO A 30 -5.12 22.38 8.75
N LYS A 31 -5.28 23.64 9.17
CA LYS A 31 -5.29 24.81 8.26
C LYS A 31 -4.05 24.91 7.38
N SER A 32 -2.91 24.37 7.80
CA SER A 32 -1.66 24.40 7.02
C SER A 32 -1.72 23.56 5.73
N THR A 33 -2.57 22.53 5.70
CA THR A 33 -2.64 21.56 4.60
C THR A 33 -4.05 21.36 4.02
N LEU A 34 -5.09 22.07 4.54
CA LEU A 34 -6.48 22.01 4.02
C LEU A 34 -6.61 22.46 2.57
N TRP A 35 -5.65 23.21 2.03
CA TRP A 35 -5.62 23.60 0.61
C TRP A 35 -5.38 22.42 -0.34
N ILE A 36 -4.94 21.25 0.19
CA ILE A 36 -4.77 20.02 -0.57
C ILE A 36 -6.12 19.29 -0.56
N GLU A 37 -6.80 19.30 -1.69
CA GLU A 37 -8.14 18.71 -1.81
C GLU A 37 -8.11 17.18 -1.85
N LEU A 38 -9.13 16.54 -1.29
CA LEU A 38 -9.32 15.08 -1.38
C LEU A 38 -9.49 14.60 -2.83
N SER A 39 -10.00 15.43 -3.73
CA SER A 39 -10.11 15.16 -5.16
C SER A 39 -8.77 14.87 -5.83
N TRP A 40 -7.66 15.35 -5.27
CA TRP A 40 -6.31 15.14 -5.81
C TRP A 40 -5.74 13.75 -5.50
N VAL A 41 -6.32 13.03 -4.53
CA VAL A 41 -5.81 11.71 -4.10
C VAL A 41 -5.67 10.74 -5.27
N ASN A 42 -6.67 10.68 -6.16
CA ASN A 42 -6.63 9.79 -7.32
C ASN A 42 -5.51 10.18 -8.30
N TYR A 43 -5.35 11.46 -8.61
CA TYR A 43 -4.31 11.92 -9.53
C TYR A 43 -2.91 11.69 -8.96
N LEU A 44 -2.72 11.95 -7.67
CA LEU A 44 -1.46 11.69 -6.99
C LEU A 44 -1.12 10.19 -6.99
N LEU A 45 -2.13 9.34 -6.77
CA LEU A 45 -1.95 7.89 -6.85
C LEU A 45 -1.61 7.45 -8.28
N MET A 46 -2.26 8.00 -9.31
CA MET A 46 -1.94 7.70 -10.72
C MET A 46 -0.48 8.03 -11.05
N VAL A 47 0.06 9.13 -10.52
CA VAL A 47 1.48 9.48 -10.68
C VAL A 47 2.40 8.44 -10.03
N VAL A 48 2.07 7.98 -8.83
CA VAL A 48 2.83 6.91 -8.14
C VAL A 48 2.76 5.60 -8.94
N MET A 49 1.57 5.21 -9.41
CA MET A 49 1.36 3.98 -10.18
C MET A 49 2.06 4.03 -11.55
N PHE A 50 2.05 5.19 -12.21
CA PHE A 50 2.83 5.40 -13.42
C PHE A 50 4.34 5.22 -13.15
N GLY A 51 4.84 5.80 -12.06
CA GLY A 51 6.22 5.59 -11.61
C GLY A 51 6.55 4.11 -11.39
N MET A 52 5.64 3.35 -10.76
CA MET A 52 5.78 1.90 -10.63
C MET A 52 5.90 1.24 -12.00
N GLY A 53 5.03 1.59 -12.95
CA GLY A 53 5.08 1.06 -14.31
C GLY A 53 6.42 1.29 -15.00
N LEU A 54 7.06 2.44 -14.77
CA LEU A 54 8.40 2.75 -15.32
C LEU A 54 9.52 1.82 -14.76
N THR A 55 9.28 1.15 -13.64
CA THR A 55 10.27 0.25 -13.03
C THR A 55 10.06 -1.21 -13.41
N LEU A 56 8.87 -1.60 -13.88
CA LEU A 56 8.52 -2.98 -14.22
C LEU A 56 9.22 -3.47 -15.49
N LYS A 57 9.62 -4.74 -15.47
CA LYS A 57 10.23 -5.46 -16.59
C LYS A 57 9.42 -6.69 -16.95
N LEU A 58 9.51 -7.16 -18.20
CA LEU A 58 8.90 -8.42 -18.64
C LEU A 58 9.36 -9.64 -17.81
N SER A 59 10.63 -9.61 -17.35
CA SER A 59 11.17 -10.65 -16.47
C SER A 59 10.43 -10.78 -15.14
N ASP A 60 9.82 -9.70 -14.64
CA ASP A 60 9.11 -9.71 -13.36
C ASP A 60 7.83 -10.55 -13.47
N PHE A 61 7.18 -10.52 -14.63
CA PHE A 61 6.02 -11.38 -14.93
C PHE A 61 6.41 -12.82 -15.24
N ALA A 62 7.62 -13.07 -15.75
CA ALA A 62 8.11 -14.42 -16.00
C ALA A 62 8.28 -15.24 -14.71
N LEU A 63 8.40 -14.59 -13.55
CA LEU A 63 8.47 -15.25 -12.24
C LEU A 63 7.21 -16.07 -11.92
N VAL A 64 6.05 -15.69 -12.45
CA VAL A 64 4.81 -16.47 -12.32
C VAL A 64 4.98 -17.89 -12.86
N PHE A 65 5.72 -18.04 -13.95
CA PHE A 65 5.95 -19.32 -14.61
C PHE A 65 7.13 -20.10 -14.01
N THR A 66 8.13 -19.40 -13.47
CA THR A 66 9.33 -20.03 -12.91
C THR A 66 9.19 -20.35 -11.42
N ARG A 67 8.32 -19.66 -10.70
CA ARG A 67 8.07 -19.83 -9.26
C ARG A 67 6.57 -19.83 -8.93
N PRO A 68 5.75 -20.65 -9.60
CA PRO A 68 4.29 -20.61 -9.50
C PRO A 68 3.79 -20.89 -8.07
N LYS A 69 4.45 -21.82 -7.36
CA LYS A 69 4.07 -22.20 -5.99
C LYS A 69 4.16 -21.00 -5.04
N GLU A 70 5.30 -20.32 -5.01
CA GLU A 70 5.56 -19.20 -4.10
C GLU A 70 4.66 -17.99 -4.43
N ILE A 71 4.49 -17.68 -5.72
CA ILE A 71 3.61 -16.60 -6.18
C ILE A 71 2.15 -16.88 -5.81
N THR A 72 1.65 -18.10 -6.10
CA THR A 72 0.27 -18.47 -5.77
C THR A 72 0.01 -18.41 -4.27
N ILE A 73 0.93 -18.92 -3.45
CA ILE A 73 0.82 -18.85 -1.98
C ILE A 73 0.81 -17.40 -1.51
N GLY A 74 1.71 -16.57 -2.03
CA GLY A 74 1.77 -15.15 -1.66
C GLY A 74 0.49 -14.41 -2.04
N CYS A 75 -0.02 -14.61 -3.26
CA CYS A 75 -1.25 -13.97 -3.72
C CYS A 75 -2.50 -14.48 -2.96
N ALA A 76 -2.61 -15.79 -2.77
CA ALA A 76 -3.72 -16.37 -1.99
C ALA A 76 -3.70 -15.84 -0.55
N SER A 77 -2.51 -15.81 0.08
CA SER A 77 -2.37 -15.28 1.43
C SER A 77 -2.74 -13.80 1.51
N GLN A 78 -2.33 -13.00 0.53
CA GLN A 78 -2.68 -11.58 0.46
C GLN A 78 -4.21 -11.38 0.45
N PHE A 79 -4.92 -12.06 -0.43
CA PHE A 79 -6.35 -11.85 -0.62
C PHE A 79 -7.25 -12.68 0.31
N ILE A 80 -6.68 -13.55 1.15
CA ILE A 80 -7.41 -14.29 2.19
C ILE A 80 -7.06 -13.74 3.57
N VAL A 81 -5.77 -13.71 3.95
CA VAL A 81 -5.34 -13.39 5.30
C VAL A 81 -5.63 -11.93 5.63
N MET A 82 -5.22 -11.00 4.77
CA MET A 82 -5.35 -9.57 5.09
C MET A 82 -6.81 -9.09 5.11
N PRO A 83 -7.70 -9.48 4.17
CA PRO A 83 -9.12 -9.17 4.30
C PRO A 83 -9.77 -9.78 5.54
N ALA A 84 -9.45 -11.04 5.87
CA ALA A 84 -9.99 -11.71 7.05
C ALA A 84 -9.55 -11.01 8.34
N LEU A 85 -8.26 -10.66 8.47
CA LEU A 85 -7.76 -9.89 9.61
C LEU A 85 -8.41 -8.51 9.71
N ALA A 86 -8.55 -7.80 8.59
CA ALA A 86 -9.20 -6.50 8.54
C ALA A 86 -10.65 -6.55 9.05
N PHE A 87 -11.41 -7.52 8.55
CA PHE A 87 -12.80 -7.72 8.96
C PHE A 87 -12.91 -8.12 10.44
N LEU A 88 -12.12 -9.10 10.87
CA LEU A 88 -12.13 -9.61 12.23
C LEU A 88 -11.75 -8.52 13.25
N LEU A 89 -10.66 -7.80 13.00
CA LEU A 89 -10.23 -6.70 13.87
C LEU A 89 -11.31 -5.60 13.93
N SER A 90 -11.91 -5.25 12.79
CA SER A 90 -13.00 -4.25 12.76
C SER A 90 -14.18 -4.66 13.62
N LYS A 91 -14.55 -5.96 13.64
CA LYS A 91 -15.62 -6.50 14.49
C LYS A 91 -15.22 -6.56 15.96
N ILE A 92 -14.01 -7.02 16.28
CA ILE A 92 -13.50 -7.12 17.67
C ILE A 92 -13.45 -5.74 18.32
N PHE A 93 -12.99 -4.73 17.60
CA PHE A 93 -12.87 -3.36 18.10
C PHE A 93 -14.13 -2.52 17.97
N GLY A 94 -15.24 -3.10 17.44
CA GLY A 94 -16.53 -2.41 17.32
C GLY A 94 -16.46 -1.16 16.44
N LEU A 95 -15.70 -1.19 15.34
CA LEU A 95 -15.59 -0.03 14.45
C LEU A 95 -16.93 0.27 13.79
N ASP A 96 -17.24 1.56 13.63
CA ASP A 96 -18.38 2.01 12.85
C ASP A 96 -18.27 1.61 11.37
N ALA A 97 -19.36 1.75 10.62
CA ALA A 97 -19.44 1.32 9.22
C ALA A 97 -18.38 2.00 8.33
N ALA A 98 -18.08 3.27 8.58
CA ALA A 98 -17.12 4.03 7.77
C ALA A 98 -15.68 3.57 8.05
N LEU A 99 -15.30 3.44 9.31
CA LEU A 99 -13.96 2.97 9.70
C LEU A 99 -13.75 1.50 9.31
N MET A 100 -14.77 0.66 9.50
CA MET A 100 -14.74 -0.72 9.07
C MET A 100 -14.53 -0.82 7.54
N ALA A 101 -15.26 -0.02 6.75
CA ALA A 101 -15.08 0.01 5.30
C ALA A 101 -13.63 0.38 4.92
N GLY A 102 -13.05 1.38 5.58
CA GLY A 102 -11.67 1.79 5.35
C GLY A 102 -10.63 0.72 5.71
N VAL A 103 -10.78 0.05 6.87
CA VAL A 103 -9.87 -1.03 7.29
C VAL A 103 -9.98 -2.23 6.35
N VAL A 104 -11.19 -2.63 5.97
CA VAL A 104 -11.43 -3.73 5.02
C VAL A 104 -10.84 -3.38 3.65
N LEU A 105 -10.99 -2.13 3.16
CA LEU A 105 -10.33 -1.70 1.92
C LEU A 105 -8.81 -1.84 1.99
N VAL A 106 -8.18 -1.47 3.11
CA VAL A 106 -6.73 -1.69 3.29
C VAL A 106 -6.40 -3.17 3.15
N GLY A 107 -7.18 -4.05 3.79
CA GLY A 107 -6.95 -5.50 3.75
C GLY A 107 -7.20 -6.13 2.38
N THR A 108 -8.16 -5.62 1.60
CA THR A 108 -8.50 -6.15 0.27
C THR A 108 -7.64 -5.60 -0.87
N CYS A 109 -6.88 -4.53 -0.62
CA CYS A 109 -5.94 -3.99 -1.59
C CYS A 109 -4.73 -4.91 -1.79
N PRO A 110 -4.03 -4.84 -2.94
CA PRO A 110 -2.80 -5.59 -3.16
C PRO A 110 -1.66 -5.11 -2.25
N GLY A 111 -0.55 -5.83 -2.24
CA GLY A 111 0.68 -5.42 -1.57
C GLY A 111 1.18 -4.04 -2.06
N GLY A 112 1.79 -3.28 -1.18
CA GLY A 112 2.33 -1.96 -1.48
C GLY A 112 3.74 -2.02 -2.07
N THR A 113 4.07 -1.15 -3.03
CA THR A 113 5.40 -1.08 -3.67
C THR A 113 6.56 -0.88 -2.69
N SER A 114 6.29 -0.29 -1.52
CA SER A 114 7.28 -0.14 -0.44
C SER A 114 7.79 -1.48 0.08
N SER A 115 7.00 -2.57 -0.04
CA SER A 115 7.40 -3.91 0.38
C SER A 115 8.68 -4.38 -0.31
N ASN A 116 8.85 -4.05 -1.60
CA ASN A 116 10.05 -4.42 -2.37
C ASN A 116 11.32 -3.78 -1.80
N VAL A 117 11.23 -2.52 -1.38
CA VAL A 117 12.36 -1.80 -0.76
C VAL A 117 12.69 -2.40 0.61
N ILE A 118 11.68 -2.66 1.42
CA ILE A 118 11.85 -3.27 2.75
C ILE A 118 12.40 -4.70 2.62
N THR A 119 11.95 -5.46 1.63
CA THR A 119 12.48 -6.80 1.32
C THR A 119 13.97 -6.73 0.95
N TYR A 120 14.37 -5.76 0.11
CA TYR A 120 15.77 -5.52 -0.22
C TYR A 120 16.60 -5.20 1.03
N LEU A 121 16.15 -4.25 1.84
CA LEU A 121 16.82 -3.85 3.08
C LEU A 121 16.94 -4.99 4.09
N SER A 122 16.00 -5.93 4.07
CA SER A 122 15.97 -7.13 4.94
C SER A 122 16.81 -8.28 4.42
N LYS A 123 17.49 -8.15 3.29
CA LYS A 123 18.13 -9.25 2.54
C LYS A 123 17.15 -10.39 2.20
N GLY A 124 15.88 -10.04 1.93
CA GLY A 124 14.86 -10.98 1.44
C GLY A 124 14.97 -11.23 -0.06
N ASP A 125 14.13 -12.14 -0.57
CA ASP A 125 14.04 -12.45 -2.00
C ASP A 125 13.26 -11.33 -2.73
N VAL A 126 13.97 -10.33 -3.22
CA VAL A 126 13.39 -9.16 -3.90
C VAL A 126 12.65 -9.56 -5.17
N ALA A 127 13.16 -10.53 -5.92
CA ALA A 127 12.50 -11.00 -7.13
C ALA A 127 11.12 -11.59 -6.83
N LEU A 128 11.03 -12.40 -5.76
CA LEU A 128 9.74 -12.94 -5.29
C LEU A 128 8.79 -11.82 -4.83
N SER A 129 9.28 -10.83 -4.07
CA SER A 129 8.48 -9.69 -3.62
C SER A 129 7.90 -8.92 -4.81
N VAL A 130 8.73 -8.53 -5.79
CA VAL A 130 8.29 -7.82 -7.01
C VAL A 130 7.27 -8.66 -7.80
N GLY A 131 7.52 -9.97 -7.93
CA GLY A 131 6.59 -10.88 -8.60
C GLY A 131 5.22 -10.93 -7.92
N MET A 132 5.19 -11.10 -6.58
CA MET A 132 3.94 -11.08 -5.81
C MET A 132 3.20 -9.73 -5.93
N THR A 133 3.90 -8.61 -5.73
CA THR A 133 3.32 -7.27 -5.88
C THR A 133 2.70 -7.07 -7.26
N SER A 134 3.41 -7.49 -8.31
CA SER A 134 2.94 -7.34 -9.70
C SER A 134 1.67 -8.15 -9.95
N VAL A 135 1.65 -9.42 -9.55
CA VAL A 135 0.48 -10.30 -9.74
C VAL A 135 -0.69 -9.82 -8.89
N ASN A 136 -0.46 -9.48 -7.62
CA ASN A 136 -1.51 -8.94 -6.74
C ASN A 136 -2.13 -7.68 -7.34
N THR A 137 -1.32 -6.78 -7.89
CA THR A 137 -1.79 -5.55 -8.51
C THR A 137 -2.63 -5.80 -9.76
N LEU A 138 -2.26 -6.81 -10.59
CA LEU A 138 -3.06 -7.21 -11.76
C LEU A 138 -4.37 -7.89 -11.37
N LEU A 139 -4.42 -8.61 -10.27
CA LEU A 139 -5.64 -9.26 -9.77
C LEU A 139 -6.56 -8.29 -9.01
N ALA A 140 -6.02 -7.18 -8.51
CA ALA A 140 -6.74 -6.22 -7.68
C ALA A 140 -8.05 -5.69 -8.30
N PRO A 141 -8.15 -5.36 -9.61
CA PRO A 141 -9.39 -4.88 -10.20
C PRO A 141 -10.58 -5.82 -9.98
N VAL A 142 -10.33 -7.11 -9.92
CA VAL A 142 -11.36 -8.13 -9.72
C VAL A 142 -11.49 -8.52 -8.25
N LEU A 143 -10.38 -8.88 -7.61
CA LEU A 143 -10.41 -9.44 -6.26
C LEU A 143 -10.72 -8.39 -5.19
N THR A 144 -10.18 -7.18 -5.28
CA THR A 144 -10.45 -6.14 -4.29
C THR A 144 -11.94 -5.79 -4.20
N PRO A 145 -12.66 -5.45 -5.31
CA PRO A 145 -14.07 -5.17 -5.22
C PRO A 145 -14.91 -6.38 -4.80
N ALA A 146 -14.60 -7.58 -5.32
CA ALA A 146 -15.34 -8.79 -5.02
C ALA A 146 -15.26 -9.15 -3.53
N ILE A 147 -14.05 -9.13 -2.94
CA ILE A 147 -13.86 -9.44 -1.52
C ILE A 147 -14.45 -8.33 -0.64
N THR A 148 -14.29 -7.06 -1.03
CA THR A 148 -14.90 -5.93 -0.33
C THR A 148 -16.41 -6.07 -0.28
N TYR A 149 -17.04 -6.38 -1.41
CA TYR A 149 -18.48 -6.66 -1.46
C TYR A 149 -18.87 -7.82 -0.55
N LEU A 150 -18.14 -8.93 -0.64
CA LEU A 150 -18.44 -10.13 0.16
C LEU A 150 -18.43 -9.83 1.67
N LEU A 151 -17.49 -9.02 2.12
CA LEU A 151 -17.29 -8.70 3.54
C LEU A 151 -18.21 -7.57 4.03
N LEU A 152 -18.54 -6.60 3.18
CA LEU A 152 -19.19 -5.35 3.59
C LEU A 152 -20.64 -5.19 3.13
N ARG A 153 -21.16 -6.05 2.24
CA ARG A 153 -22.51 -5.91 1.63
C ARG A 153 -23.66 -5.71 2.61
N THR A 154 -23.50 -6.18 3.84
CA THR A 154 -24.50 -6.02 4.90
C THR A 154 -24.30 -4.77 5.76
N THR A 155 -23.16 -4.08 5.59
CA THR A 155 -22.77 -2.96 6.42
C THR A 155 -22.83 -1.64 5.65
N VAL A 156 -22.37 -1.64 4.39
CA VAL A 156 -22.35 -0.48 3.50
C VAL A 156 -22.71 -0.90 2.07
N ASN A 157 -23.20 0.05 1.28
CA ASN A 157 -23.40 -0.18 -0.15
C ASN A 157 -22.06 -0.23 -0.87
N VAL A 158 -21.78 -1.33 -1.58
CA VAL A 158 -20.53 -1.55 -2.32
C VAL A 158 -20.85 -1.66 -3.82
N ASP A 159 -20.50 -0.65 -4.58
CA ASP A 159 -20.58 -0.70 -6.04
C ASP A 159 -19.31 -1.36 -6.61
N VAL A 160 -19.41 -2.66 -6.86
CA VAL A 160 -18.33 -3.51 -7.38
C VAL A 160 -17.82 -3.01 -8.73
N MET A 161 -18.72 -2.57 -9.63
CA MET A 161 -18.35 -2.11 -10.96
C MET A 161 -17.65 -0.76 -10.92
N ALA A 162 -18.13 0.17 -10.13
CA ALA A 162 -17.46 1.46 -9.92
C ALA A 162 -16.07 1.28 -9.31
N MET A 163 -15.91 0.37 -8.34
CA MET A 163 -14.60 0.04 -7.79
C MET A 163 -13.68 -0.60 -8.82
N PHE A 164 -14.16 -1.57 -9.60
CA PHE A 164 -13.41 -2.20 -10.69
C PHE A 164 -12.87 -1.14 -11.68
N LEU A 165 -13.76 -0.28 -12.19
CA LEU A 165 -13.39 0.78 -13.14
C LEU A 165 -12.43 1.80 -12.52
N SER A 166 -12.61 2.13 -11.24
CA SER A 166 -11.69 3.01 -10.51
C SER A 166 -10.29 2.41 -10.44
N ILE A 167 -10.15 1.13 -10.07
CA ILE A 167 -8.84 0.46 -9.99
C ILE A 167 -8.20 0.37 -11.38
N VAL A 168 -8.96 0.00 -12.41
CA VAL A 168 -8.43 -0.01 -13.78
C VAL A 168 -7.90 1.36 -14.18
N LYS A 169 -8.68 2.43 -13.93
CA LYS A 169 -8.31 3.80 -14.30
C LYS A 169 -7.13 4.33 -13.51
N VAL A 170 -7.11 4.10 -12.20
CA VAL A 170 -6.16 4.76 -11.27
C VAL A 170 -4.87 3.93 -11.08
N VAL A 171 -4.93 2.62 -11.33
CA VAL A 171 -3.79 1.69 -11.14
C VAL A 171 -3.33 1.07 -12.45
N ILE A 172 -4.21 0.32 -13.13
CA ILE A 172 -3.79 -0.48 -14.29
C ILE A 172 -3.34 0.40 -15.46
N VAL A 173 -4.14 1.41 -15.82
CA VAL A 173 -3.81 2.30 -16.95
C VAL A 173 -2.49 3.04 -16.74
N PRO A 174 -2.23 3.70 -15.59
CA PRO A 174 -0.94 4.35 -15.37
C PRO A 174 0.25 3.37 -15.36
N ILE A 175 0.10 2.20 -14.74
CA ILE A 175 1.15 1.17 -14.74
C ILE A 175 1.43 0.71 -16.17
N ALA A 176 0.40 0.40 -16.97
CA ALA A 176 0.56 -0.03 -18.34
C ALA A 176 1.26 1.04 -19.20
N LEU A 177 0.86 2.32 -19.04
CA LEU A 177 1.52 3.43 -19.73
C LEU A 177 2.99 3.54 -19.33
N GLY A 178 3.30 3.48 -18.04
CA GLY A 178 4.69 3.50 -17.54
C GLY A 178 5.51 2.34 -18.09
N PHE A 179 4.96 1.13 -18.06
CA PHE A 179 5.60 -0.08 -18.62
C PHE A 179 5.88 0.04 -20.12
N VAL A 180 4.91 0.51 -20.91
CA VAL A 180 5.07 0.73 -22.36
C VAL A 180 6.18 1.76 -22.60
N ILE A 181 6.17 2.89 -21.89
CA ILE A 181 7.21 3.92 -22.02
C ILE A 181 8.58 3.34 -21.63
N ASN A 182 8.66 2.55 -20.57
CA ASN A 182 9.92 1.91 -20.17
C ASN A 182 10.43 0.97 -21.27
N LYS A 183 9.55 0.19 -21.90
CA LYS A 183 9.92 -0.74 -22.97
C LYS A 183 10.51 -0.03 -24.18
N PHE A 184 9.92 1.09 -24.62
CA PHE A 184 10.35 1.81 -25.83
C PHE A 184 11.43 2.87 -25.56
N PHE A 185 11.46 3.47 -24.38
CA PHE A 185 12.35 4.59 -24.03
C PHE A 185 13.25 4.28 -22.83
N GLY A 186 13.74 3.04 -22.70
CA GLY A 186 14.49 2.55 -21.54
C GLY A 186 15.70 3.42 -21.12
N LYS A 187 16.40 4.05 -22.07
CA LYS A 187 17.53 4.98 -21.74
C LYS A 187 17.03 6.27 -21.05
N PHE A 188 15.87 6.76 -21.42
CA PHE A 188 15.24 7.93 -20.80
C PHE A 188 14.65 7.56 -19.44
N THR A 189 13.92 6.43 -19.36
CA THR A 189 13.31 5.96 -18.12
C THR A 189 14.34 5.62 -17.06
N ALA A 190 15.50 5.08 -17.40
CA ALA A 190 16.59 4.82 -16.46
C ALA A 190 17.08 6.09 -15.71
N ARG A 191 16.92 7.27 -16.32
CA ARG A 191 17.21 8.55 -15.66
C ARG A 191 16.00 9.02 -14.81
N ALA A 192 14.79 8.85 -15.32
CA ALA A 192 13.55 9.24 -14.61
C ALA A 192 13.35 8.40 -13.34
N VAL A 193 13.62 7.10 -13.39
CA VAL A 193 13.52 6.17 -12.25
C VAL A 193 14.33 6.62 -11.04
N LYS A 194 15.47 7.26 -11.22
CA LYS A 194 16.28 7.79 -10.11
C LYS A 194 15.61 8.93 -9.34
N VAL A 195 14.64 9.61 -9.94
CA VAL A 195 13.89 10.71 -9.32
C VAL A 195 12.53 10.24 -8.77
N LEU A 196 12.10 9.02 -9.12
CA LEU A 196 10.81 8.48 -8.67
C LEU A 196 10.63 8.43 -7.15
N PRO A 197 11.63 8.11 -6.31
CA PRO A 197 11.48 8.18 -4.86
C PRO A 197 11.01 9.56 -4.40
N LEU A 198 11.58 10.64 -4.93
CA LEU A 198 11.16 12.00 -4.60
C LEU A 198 9.71 12.27 -5.01
N VAL A 199 9.34 11.89 -6.24
CA VAL A 199 7.96 12.04 -6.76
C VAL A 199 6.97 11.27 -5.89
N SER A 200 7.30 10.01 -5.56
CA SER A 200 6.45 9.16 -4.72
C SER A 200 6.28 9.73 -3.31
N VAL A 201 7.35 10.20 -2.68
CA VAL A 201 7.27 10.80 -1.33
C VAL A 201 6.40 12.06 -1.37
N ILE A 202 6.57 12.94 -2.35
CA ILE A 202 5.72 14.14 -2.49
C ILE A 202 4.26 13.75 -2.68
N ALA A 203 3.96 12.78 -3.54
CA ALA A 203 2.59 12.35 -3.80
C ALA A 203 1.95 11.71 -2.54
N ILE A 204 2.63 10.76 -1.92
CA ILE A 204 2.13 10.08 -0.72
C ILE A 204 1.95 11.06 0.44
N THR A 205 2.90 11.96 0.64
CA THR A 205 2.82 12.98 1.69
C THR A 205 1.60 13.89 1.49
N ARG A 206 1.31 14.31 0.24
CA ARG A 206 0.11 15.10 -0.07
C ARG A 206 -1.18 14.31 0.13
N ILE A 207 -1.22 13.03 -0.24
CA ILE A 207 -2.37 12.16 0.02
C ILE A 207 -2.65 12.08 1.52
N VAL A 208 -1.62 11.80 2.32
CA VAL A 208 -1.75 11.74 3.78
C VAL A 208 -2.19 13.10 4.35
N ALA A 209 -1.57 14.19 3.90
CA ALA A 209 -1.91 15.54 4.36
C ALA A 209 -3.38 15.89 4.08
N ALA A 210 -3.87 15.64 2.86
CA ALA A 210 -5.27 15.87 2.49
C ALA A 210 -6.23 15.10 3.40
N VAL A 211 -6.00 13.78 3.55
CA VAL A 211 -6.90 12.92 4.34
C VAL A 211 -6.87 13.29 5.81
N VAL A 212 -5.68 13.50 6.38
CA VAL A 212 -5.54 13.81 7.82
C VAL A 212 -6.13 15.18 8.15
N SER A 213 -5.85 16.21 7.34
CA SER A 213 -6.36 17.58 7.63
C SER A 213 -7.88 17.68 7.54
N HIS A 214 -8.49 17.05 6.53
CA HIS A 214 -9.95 17.06 6.38
C HIS A 214 -10.70 16.22 7.43
N ASN A 215 -10.03 15.29 8.11
CA ASN A 215 -10.61 14.44 9.14
C ASN A 215 -9.99 14.65 10.54
N ALA A 216 -9.20 15.72 10.75
CA ALA A 216 -8.37 15.91 11.95
C ALA A 216 -9.19 15.81 13.25
N ALA A 217 -10.32 16.52 13.36
CA ALA A 217 -11.16 16.49 14.56
C ALA A 217 -11.67 15.09 14.91
N LYS A 218 -12.09 14.32 13.89
CA LYS A 218 -12.57 12.95 14.07
C LYS A 218 -11.43 11.98 14.39
N ILE A 219 -10.26 12.15 13.76
CA ILE A 219 -9.07 11.35 14.08
C ILE A 219 -8.65 11.57 15.53
N LEU A 220 -8.69 12.79 16.05
CA LEU A 220 -8.37 13.07 17.45
C LEU A 220 -9.36 12.44 18.43
N SER A 221 -10.64 12.32 18.08
CA SER A 221 -11.65 11.75 18.95
C SER A 221 -11.73 10.21 18.90
N THR A 222 -11.45 9.59 17.75
CA THR A 222 -11.59 8.13 17.54
C THR A 222 -10.25 7.44 17.22
N GLY A 223 -9.19 8.21 17.04
CA GLY A 223 -7.92 7.77 16.44
C GLY A 223 -7.22 6.66 17.21
N ALA A 224 -7.26 6.62 18.53
CA ALA A 224 -6.56 5.60 19.30
C ALA A 224 -6.97 4.18 18.92
N VAL A 225 -8.28 3.94 18.72
CA VAL A 225 -8.81 2.63 18.31
C VAL A 225 -8.40 2.29 16.89
N VAL A 226 -8.52 3.26 15.95
CA VAL A 226 -8.14 3.05 14.55
C VAL A 226 -6.63 2.80 14.43
N PHE A 227 -5.81 3.55 15.17
CA PHE A 227 -4.36 3.31 15.24
C PHE A 227 -4.05 1.90 15.74
N ALA A 228 -4.69 1.45 16.82
CA ALA A 228 -4.51 0.10 17.36
C ALA A 228 -4.87 -0.96 16.32
N VAL A 229 -6.02 -0.82 15.64
CA VAL A 229 -6.46 -1.75 14.58
C VAL A 229 -5.47 -1.77 13.42
N VAL A 230 -5.02 -0.62 12.93
CA VAL A 230 -4.05 -0.52 11.83
C VAL A 230 -2.71 -1.15 12.21
N ILE A 231 -2.21 -0.88 13.42
CA ILE A 231 -0.97 -1.47 13.94
C ILE A 231 -1.09 -2.99 14.02
N LEU A 232 -2.17 -3.49 14.62
CA LEU A 232 -2.41 -4.93 14.75
C LEU A 232 -2.58 -5.60 13.40
N HIS A 233 -3.33 -4.99 12.48
CA HIS A 233 -3.54 -5.51 11.14
C HIS A 233 -2.21 -5.70 10.38
N ASN A 234 -1.34 -4.69 10.44
CA ASN A 234 -0.02 -4.75 9.81
C ASN A 234 0.90 -5.79 10.49
N LEU A 235 1.00 -5.79 11.83
CA LEU A 235 1.87 -6.69 12.57
C LEU A 235 1.41 -8.16 12.44
N LEU A 236 0.10 -8.40 12.51
CA LEU A 236 -0.46 -9.74 12.28
C LEU A 236 -0.23 -10.20 10.83
N GLY A 237 -0.32 -9.29 9.85
CA GLY A 237 0.05 -9.57 8.46
C GLY A 237 1.50 -10.05 8.34
N TYR A 238 2.45 -9.34 8.96
CA TYR A 238 3.86 -9.79 9.03
C TYR A 238 4.00 -11.14 9.69
N GLY A 239 3.33 -11.33 10.82
CA GLY A 239 3.37 -12.57 11.59
C GLY A 239 2.81 -13.76 10.81
N CYS A 240 1.64 -13.61 10.20
CA CYS A 240 1.02 -14.64 9.36
C CYS A 240 1.89 -15.00 8.16
N GLY A 241 2.43 -14.00 7.46
CA GLY A 241 3.32 -14.25 6.32
C GLY A 241 4.61 -14.96 6.73
N PHE A 242 5.20 -14.58 7.87
CA PHE A 242 6.37 -15.25 8.41
C PHE A 242 6.05 -16.70 8.83
N GLY A 243 4.94 -16.90 9.53
CA GLY A 243 4.47 -18.20 9.97
C GLY A 243 4.19 -19.14 8.80
N LEU A 244 3.51 -18.66 7.76
CA LEU A 244 3.25 -19.41 6.53
C LEU A 244 4.56 -19.79 5.81
N GLY A 245 5.51 -18.87 5.69
CA GLY A 245 6.81 -19.16 5.09
C GLY A 245 7.56 -20.27 5.83
N LYS A 246 7.53 -20.25 7.16
CA LYS A 246 8.12 -21.30 8.00
C LYS A 246 7.37 -22.62 7.87
N LEU A 247 6.04 -22.59 7.94
CA LEU A 247 5.18 -23.79 7.81
C LEU A 247 5.38 -24.50 6.47
N LEU A 248 5.57 -23.72 5.40
CA LEU A 248 5.77 -24.24 4.04
C LEU A 248 7.24 -24.51 3.71
N HIS A 249 8.12 -24.42 4.70
CA HIS A 249 9.57 -24.68 4.60
C HIS A 249 10.25 -23.81 3.52
N PHE A 250 9.83 -22.55 3.38
CA PHE A 250 10.52 -21.61 2.51
C PHE A 250 11.89 -21.23 3.09
N SER A 251 12.86 -20.99 2.21
CA SER A 251 14.15 -20.42 2.64
C SER A 251 13.96 -19.09 3.36
N THR A 252 14.91 -18.72 4.21
CA THR A 252 14.85 -17.47 4.98
C THR A 252 14.58 -16.24 4.11
N PRO A 253 15.27 -16.01 2.95
CA PRO A 253 14.96 -14.88 2.10
C PRO A 253 13.53 -14.87 1.55
N LYS A 254 12.97 -16.03 1.16
CA LYS A 254 11.59 -16.17 0.69
C LYS A 254 10.58 -15.93 1.81
N THR A 255 10.86 -16.44 3.01
CA THR A 255 10.02 -16.21 4.21
C THR A 255 9.96 -14.72 4.57
N LYS A 256 11.11 -14.02 4.51
CA LYS A 256 11.16 -12.56 4.72
C LYS A 256 10.32 -11.82 3.68
N ALA A 257 10.47 -12.17 2.38
CA ALA A 257 9.70 -11.57 1.31
C ALA A 257 8.19 -11.77 1.49
N LEU A 258 7.76 -12.98 1.81
CA LEU A 258 6.34 -13.32 2.04
C LEU A 258 5.77 -12.54 3.24
N SER A 259 6.51 -12.50 4.36
CA SER A 259 6.12 -11.75 5.56
C SER A 259 5.91 -10.27 5.24
N ILE A 260 6.87 -9.65 4.58
CA ILE A 260 6.84 -8.21 4.27
C ILE A 260 5.72 -7.90 3.28
N GLU A 261 5.56 -8.72 2.24
CA GLU A 261 4.54 -8.50 1.20
C GLU A 261 3.13 -8.55 1.77
N ILE A 262 2.81 -9.57 2.60
CA ILE A 262 1.50 -9.69 3.23
C ILE A 262 1.24 -8.57 4.22
N GLY A 263 2.23 -8.16 5.00
CA GLY A 263 2.04 -7.10 6.00
C GLY A 263 1.94 -5.69 5.42
N MET A 264 2.51 -5.42 4.22
CA MET A 264 2.56 -4.08 3.64
C MET A 264 1.55 -3.90 2.51
N GLN A 265 0.54 -3.08 2.73
CA GLN A 265 -0.58 -2.89 1.81
C GLN A 265 -0.41 -1.66 0.91
N ASN A 266 -1.08 -1.66 -0.24
CA ASN A 266 -1.25 -0.47 -1.07
C ASN A 266 -2.30 0.47 -0.45
N SER A 267 -1.88 1.12 0.62
CA SER A 267 -2.69 2.04 1.41
C SER A 267 -3.14 3.28 0.60
N GLY A 268 -2.35 3.68 -0.40
CA GLY A 268 -2.73 4.75 -1.32
C GLY A 268 -3.97 4.36 -2.16
N LEU A 269 -4.00 3.13 -2.68
CA LEU A 269 -5.17 2.60 -3.37
C LEU A 269 -6.38 2.49 -2.43
N ALA A 270 -6.19 1.97 -1.22
CA ALA A 270 -7.27 1.89 -0.24
C ALA A 270 -7.88 3.26 0.06
N THR A 271 -7.04 4.29 0.25
CA THR A 271 -7.47 5.68 0.47
C THR A 271 -8.22 6.24 -0.74
N SER A 272 -7.71 5.99 -1.95
CA SER A 272 -8.34 6.42 -3.21
C SER A 272 -9.72 5.77 -3.41
N LEU A 273 -9.82 4.45 -3.17
CA LEU A 273 -11.09 3.73 -3.26
C LEU A 273 -12.10 4.20 -2.20
N ALA A 274 -11.63 4.46 -0.97
CA ALA A 274 -12.48 5.01 0.08
C ALA A 274 -13.05 6.38 -0.32
N ALA A 275 -12.23 7.24 -0.89
CA ALA A 275 -12.65 8.58 -1.33
C ALA A 275 -13.64 8.54 -2.51
N THR A 276 -13.57 7.51 -3.37
CA THR A 276 -14.42 7.42 -4.58
C THR A 276 -15.63 6.52 -4.39
N ALA A 277 -15.42 5.28 -3.92
CA ALA A 277 -16.49 4.29 -3.77
C ALA A 277 -17.34 4.50 -2.51
N PHE A 278 -16.76 5.14 -1.47
CA PHE A 278 -17.45 5.46 -0.22
C PHE A 278 -17.46 6.96 0.07
N SER A 279 -17.70 7.79 -0.95
CA SER A 279 -17.66 9.26 -0.86
C SER A 279 -18.58 9.84 0.22
N GLY A 280 -19.68 9.16 0.55
CA GLY A 280 -20.57 9.51 1.69
C GLY A 280 -20.00 9.16 3.07
N LEU A 281 -18.88 8.41 3.15
CA LEU A 281 -18.26 7.92 4.37
C LEU A 281 -16.84 8.50 4.52
N ALA A 282 -16.73 9.79 4.80
CA ALA A 282 -15.44 10.49 4.84
C ALA A 282 -14.37 9.78 5.69
N MET A 283 -14.76 9.18 6.82
CA MET A 283 -13.86 8.44 7.71
C MET A 283 -13.30 7.15 7.10
N ALA A 284 -13.87 6.63 6.03
CA ALA A 284 -13.34 5.44 5.35
C ALA A 284 -11.93 5.66 4.74
N THR A 285 -11.54 6.92 4.51
CA THR A 285 -10.19 7.27 4.01
C THR A 285 -9.10 7.20 5.09
N VAL A 286 -9.49 7.33 6.36
CA VAL A 286 -8.56 7.48 7.50
C VAL A 286 -7.70 6.24 7.74
N PRO A 287 -8.23 4.99 7.77
CA PRO A 287 -7.39 3.80 7.97
C PRO A 287 -6.27 3.68 6.94
N GLY A 288 -6.55 3.97 5.66
CA GLY A 288 -5.54 3.95 4.59
C GLY A 288 -4.44 4.99 4.81
N ALA A 289 -4.80 6.20 5.22
CA ALA A 289 -3.81 7.26 5.50
C ALA A 289 -2.93 6.90 6.70
N ILE A 290 -3.52 6.40 7.80
CA ILE A 290 -2.76 5.94 8.98
C ILE A 290 -1.85 4.76 8.59
N PHE A 291 -2.36 3.82 7.80
CA PHE A 291 -1.58 2.68 7.33
C PHE A 291 -0.39 3.13 6.47
N SER A 292 -0.55 4.16 5.63
CA SER A 292 0.54 4.73 4.82
C SER A 292 1.72 5.23 5.67
N VAL A 293 1.43 5.80 6.84
CA VAL A 293 2.47 6.23 7.79
C VAL A 293 3.08 5.03 8.50
N TRP A 294 2.22 4.21 9.10
CA TRP A 294 2.63 3.14 9.99
C TRP A 294 3.43 2.04 9.28
N HIS A 295 3.00 1.55 8.12
CA HIS A 295 3.67 0.43 7.46
C HIS A 295 5.11 0.77 7.01
N ASN A 296 5.40 2.04 6.74
CA ASN A 296 6.76 2.47 6.43
C ASN A 296 7.66 2.47 7.67
N ILE A 297 7.12 2.87 8.83
CA ILE A 297 7.84 2.84 10.11
C ILE A 297 8.07 1.38 10.54
N SER A 298 7.01 0.59 10.59
CA SER A 298 7.07 -0.81 11.00
C SER A 298 7.94 -1.66 10.07
N GLY A 299 7.87 -1.40 8.76
CA GLY A 299 8.71 -2.05 7.77
C GLY A 299 10.20 -1.77 7.99
N ALA A 300 10.56 -0.51 8.25
CA ALA A 300 11.94 -0.16 8.56
C ALA A 300 12.45 -0.82 9.86
N ILE A 301 11.58 -0.89 10.88
CA ILE A 301 11.89 -1.62 12.13
C ILE A 301 12.07 -3.10 11.83
N LEU A 302 11.14 -3.72 11.09
CA LEU A 302 11.19 -5.14 10.74
C LEU A 302 12.45 -5.49 9.95
N ALA A 303 12.87 -4.62 9.01
CA ALA A 303 14.11 -4.81 8.26
C ALA A 303 15.33 -4.90 9.19
N ASN A 304 15.43 -4.02 10.18
CA ASN A 304 16.49 -4.06 11.18
C ASN A 304 16.44 -5.33 12.05
N VAL A 305 15.23 -5.79 12.43
CA VAL A 305 15.05 -7.05 13.19
C VAL A 305 15.54 -8.24 12.38
N TYR A 306 15.21 -8.27 11.09
CA TYR A 306 15.64 -9.36 10.19
C TYR A 306 17.15 -9.38 9.93
N LEU A 307 17.82 -8.23 9.91
CA LEU A 307 19.27 -8.15 9.77
C LEU A 307 20.02 -8.64 11.02
N ARG A 308 19.46 -8.43 12.23
CA ARG A 308 20.11 -8.84 13.48
C ARG A 308 20.05 -10.35 13.76
N LYS A 309 19.20 -11.07 13.05
CA LYS A 309 19.00 -12.53 13.22
C LYS A 309 19.83 -13.38 12.24
N GLU A 310 20.66 -12.74 11.43
CA GLU A 310 21.70 -13.37 10.61
C GLU A 310 23.05 -13.30 11.33
#